data_745cb899f87b3589fe5cb39b76c8b287
#
_entry.id   745cb899f87b3589fe5cb39b76c8b287
#
_cell.length_a   1.000
_cell.length_b   1.000
_cell.length_c   1.000
_cell.angle_alpha   90.00
_cell.angle_beta   90.00
_cell.angle_gamma   90.00
#
_symmetry.space_group_name_H-M   'P 1'
#
loop_
_entity.id
_entity.type
_entity.pdbx_description
1 polymer ?
#
loop_
_entity_poly.entity_id
_entity_poly.type
_entity_poly.pdbx_seq_one_letter_code
_entity_poly.pdbx_strand_id
1 'polypeptide(L)'
;MPPNAVASTHEVAERPATVTSRAPTESTDSLFERVAWLYAFCRERLFRDDTNRIISALWQTQRPAFGTRVIELGCGPGFYSRKLARRFPQIAVTGVDRSESQVRSARQRAAAQNVNNCVFERVNALALPSKDASFDVLIASRIFTVLPNHHRAVAEMFRVLRPGGRCFIAEPRHVFWASIPLMAMWLLASIIHSRNGYREPRKATVLKTEAFAELFRKLPWKSVRIWQDGRYQYALCEKS
;
A
#
# COMPACT_ATOMS: atom_id res chain seq x y z
N MET A 1 46.72 74.33 6.91
CA MET A 1 45.76 73.42 6.33
C MET A 1 46.23 71.98 6.64
N PRO A 2 45.60 71.23 7.53
CA PRO A 2 45.95 69.81 7.78
C PRO A 2 45.06 68.88 6.97
N PRO A 3 45.55 67.72 6.64
CA PRO A 3 44.71 66.69 5.96
C PRO A 3 43.97 65.82 6.92
N ASN A 4 42.85 65.37 6.43
CA ASN A 4 41.85 64.53 7.06
C ASN A 4 42.36 63.11 7.49
N ALA A 5 42.00 62.74 8.72
CA ALA A 5 42.11 61.39 9.21
C ALA A 5 40.92 60.57 8.68
N VAL A 6 41.22 59.44 7.96
CA VAL A 6 40.23 58.47 7.58
C VAL A 6 40.18 57.38 8.65
N ALA A 7 39.03 57.24 9.30
CA ALA A 7 38.77 56.21 10.25
C ALA A 7 38.45 54.90 9.52
N SER A 8 39.24 53.88 9.81
CA SER A 8 39.07 52.51 9.31
C SER A 8 38.08 51.79 10.24
N THR A 9 36.87 51.54 9.77
CA THR A 9 35.90 50.66 10.41
C THR A 9 36.20 49.21 10.01
N HIS A 10 36.65 48.38 10.99
CA HIS A 10 36.73 46.95 10.84
C HIS A 10 35.32 46.36 10.88
N GLU A 11 34.87 45.93 9.73
CA GLU A 11 33.63 45.13 9.56
C GLU A 11 33.96 43.69 9.94
N VAL A 12 33.42 43.26 11.11
CA VAL A 12 33.46 41.87 11.57
C VAL A 12 32.44 41.07 10.77
N ALA A 13 32.90 40.31 9.81
CA ALA A 13 32.08 39.38 9.05
C ALA A 13 31.62 38.26 9.97
N GLU A 14 30.34 38.27 10.37
CA GLU A 14 29.67 37.15 10.98
C GLU A 14 29.56 36.00 9.97
N ARG A 15 30.20 34.87 10.27
CA ARG A 15 30.01 33.62 9.53
C ARG A 15 28.62 33.07 9.85
N PRO A 16 27.79 32.78 8.84
CA PRO A 16 26.51 32.10 9.11
C PRO A 16 26.77 30.70 9.67
N ALA A 17 26.20 30.40 10.83
CA ALA A 17 26.20 29.08 11.41
C ALA A 17 25.44 28.13 10.46
N THR A 18 26.16 27.25 9.81
CA THR A 18 25.58 26.13 9.05
C THR A 18 24.91 25.17 10.03
N VAL A 19 23.60 25.36 10.24
CA VAL A 19 22.74 24.34 10.86
C VAL A 19 22.63 23.20 9.86
N THR A 20 23.51 22.22 9.96
CA THR A 20 23.36 20.94 9.30
C THR A 20 22.22 20.19 10.00
N SER A 21 21.01 20.44 9.55
CA SER A 21 19.87 19.58 9.78
C SER A 21 20.19 18.22 9.14
N ARG A 22 20.73 17.32 9.95
CA ARG A 22 20.92 15.93 9.58
C ARG A 22 19.52 15.32 9.46
N ALA A 23 19.00 15.24 8.24
CA ALA A 23 17.81 14.47 7.95
C ALA A 23 18.00 13.06 8.51
N PRO A 24 16.98 12.46 9.18
CA PRO A 24 17.10 11.09 9.66
C PRO A 24 17.45 10.22 8.46
N THR A 25 18.56 9.50 8.55
CA THR A 25 18.98 8.50 7.56
C THR A 25 17.86 7.46 7.49
N GLU A 26 16.98 7.60 6.49
CA GLU A 26 16.00 6.56 6.17
C GLU A 26 16.78 5.27 5.94
N SER A 27 16.53 4.26 6.77
CA SER A 27 17.12 2.96 6.55
C SER A 27 16.69 2.50 5.16
N THR A 28 17.65 2.13 4.33
CA THR A 28 17.40 1.69 2.94
C THR A 28 16.83 0.28 2.89
N ASP A 29 16.94 -0.48 3.97
CA ASP A 29 16.51 -1.87 4.05
C ASP A 29 15.01 -2.00 4.31
N SER A 30 14.38 -2.94 3.61
CA SER A 30 12.96 -3.30 3.76
C SER A 30 12.82 -4.76 4.16
N LEU A 31 11.97 -5.04 5.16
CA LEU A 31 11.61 -6.40 5.56
C LEU A 31 11.00 -7.18 4.40
N PHE A 32 10.17 -6.52 3.58
CA PHE A 32 9.53 -7.14 2.42
C PHE A 32 10.52 -7.46 1.30
N GLU A 33 11.70 -6.84 1.27
CA GLU A 33 12.78 -7.23 0.36
C GLU A 33 13.62 -8.39 0.92
N ARG A 34 13.97 -8.34 2.21
CA ARG A 34 14.87 -9.31 2.84
C ARG A 34 14.21 -10.67 3.11
N VAL A 35 12.98 -10.65 3.61
CA VAL A 35 12.26 -11.85 4.04
C VAL A 35 10.92 -12.00 3.31
N ALA A 36 10.88 -11.61 2.04
CA ALA A 36 9.70 -11.67 1.17
C ALA A 36 9.03 -13.05 1.16
N TRP A 37 9.83 -14.11 1.18
CA TRP A 37 9.35 -15.49 1.16
C TRP A 37 8.52 -15.84 2.40
N LEU A 38 8.91 -15.32 3.59
CA LEU A 38 8.16 -15.56 4.81
C LEU A 38 6.80 -14.86 4.76
N TYR A 39 6.76 -13.60 4.28
CA TYR A 39 5.49 -12.90 4.08
C TYR A 39 4.62 -13.66 3.07
N ALA A 40 5.19 -14.11 1.96
CA ALA A 40 4.46 -14.87 0.95
C ALA A 40 3.90 -16.18 1.52
N PHE A 41 4.67 -16.89 2.35
CA PHE A 41 4.21 -18.08 3.04
C PHE A 41 3.06 -17.78 4.00
N CYS A 42 3.20 -16.76 4.86
CA CYS A 42 2.15 -16.32 5.77
C CYS A 42 0.87 -15.93 5.01
N ARG A 43 1.03 -15.22 3.87
CA ARG A 43 -0.10 -14.78 3.05
C ARG A 43 -0.87 -15.95 2.45
N GLU A 44 -0.18 -16.99 1.98
CA GLU A 44 -0.77 -18.15 1.32
C GLU A 44 -1.42 -19.14 2.32
N ARG A 45 -0.88 -19.24 3.54
CA ARG A 45 -1.21 -20.32 4.47
C ARG A 45 -1.88 -19.88 5.76
N LEU A 46 -1.57 -18.68 6.26
CA LEU A 46 -1.96 -18.24 7.59
C LEU A 46 -2.98 -17.10 7.58
N PHE A 47 -2.97 -16.25 6.56
CA PHE A 47 -3.89 -15.13 6.52
C PHE A 47 -5.24 -15.57 5.97
N ARG A 48 -6.29 -14.88 6.44
CA ARG A 48 -7.65 -15.09 5.96
C ARG A 48 -7.72 -14.89 4.44
N ASP A 49 -8.39 -15.80 3.78
CA ASP A 49 -8.74 -15.70 2.37
C ASP A 49 -10.13 -15.06 2.21
N ASP A 50 -10.14 -13.82 1.79
CA ASP A 50 -11.36 -13.06 1.54
C ASP A 50 -11.79 -13.08 0.06
N THR A 51 -11.26 -13.98 -0.77
CA THR A 51 -11.58 -14.04 -2.21
C THR A 51 -13.09 -14.10 -2.48
N ASN A 52 -13.81 -14.99 -1.80
CA ASN A 52 -15.27 -15.10 -1.98
C ASN A 52 -15.99 -13.82 -1.50
N ARG A 53 -15.52 -13.20 -0.43
CA ARG A 53 -16.07 -11.94 0.08
C ARG A 53 -15.85 -10.80 -0.91
N ILE A 54 -14.66 -10.69 -1.49
CA ILE A 54 -14.33 -9.74 -2.55
C ILE A 54 -15.28 -9.92 -3.74
N ILE A 55 -15.44 -11.17 -4.20
CA ILE A 55 -16.33 -11.50 -5.33
C ILE A 55 -17.78 -11.12 -5.02
N SER A 56 -18.30 -11.53 -3.87
CA SER A 56 -19.67 -11.24 -3.47
C SER A 56 -19.94 -9.75 -3.27
N ALA A 57 -18.96 -9.00 -2.74
CA ALA A 57 -19.11 -7.56 -2.54
C ALA A 57 -19.08 -6.78 -3.86
N LEU A 58 -18.17 -7.14 -4.77
CA LEU A 58 -17.95 -6.40 -6.00
C LEU A 58 -18.93 -6.76 -7.12
N TRP A 59 -19.30 -8.04 -7.23
CA TRP A 59 -20.12 -8.52 -8.37
C TRP A 59 -21.44 -9.16 -7.95
N GLN A 60 -21.69 -9.30 -6.63
CA GLN A 60 -22.92 -9.88 -6.08
C GLN A 60 -23.35 -11.14 -6.81
N THR A 61 -24.42 -11.05 -7.62
CA THR A 61 -24.99 -12.15 -8.42
C THR A 61 -24.51 -12.18 -9.87
N GLN A 62 -23.82 -11.12 -10.34
CA GLN A 62 -23.37 -11.00 -11.72
C GLN A 62 -21.88 -11.34 -11.84
N ARG A 63 -21.48 -11.89 -12.99
CA ARG A 63 -20.06 -12.01 -13.31
C ARG A 63 -19.51 -10.65 -13.76
N PRO A 64 -18.20 -10.38 -13.55
CA PRO A 64 -17.58 -9.20 -14.14
C PRO A 64 -17.76 -9.19 -15.67
N ALA A 65 -18.00 -8.03 -16.23
CA ALA A 65 -18.10 -7.85 -17.68
C ALA A 65 -16.77 -8.16 -18.36
N PHE A 66 -16.82 -8.52 -19.64
CA PHE A 66 -15.62 -8.69 -20.45
C PHE A 66 -14.80 -7.39 -20.48
N GLY A 67 -13.49 -7.51 -20.33
CA GLY A 67 -12.59 -6.37 -20.32
C GLY A 67 -12.57 -5.56 -19.01
N THR A 68 -13.29 -6.01 -17.93
CA THR A 68 -13.22 -5.36 -16.62
C THR A 68 -11.77 -5.24 -16.15
N ARG A 69 -11.34 -4.01 -15.86
CA ARG A 69 -9.99 -3.69 -15.37
C ARG A 69 -9.96 -3.62 -13.86
N VAL A 70 -9.19 -4.49 -13.25
CA VAL A 70 -9.03 -4.60 -11.80
C VAL A 70 -7.63 -4.18 -11.41
N ILE A 71 -7.49 -3.38 -10.35
CA ILE A 71 -6.19 -3.10 -9.71
C ILE A 71 -6.21 -3.58 -8.26
N GLU A 72 -5.14 -4.28 -7.83
CA GLU A 72 -4.88 -4.61 -6.44
C GLU A 72 -3.71 -3.79 -5.92
N LEU A 73 -3.94 -2.95 -4.89
CA LEU A 73 -2.91 -2.16 -4.22
C LEU A 73 -2.29 -2.95 -3.07
N GLY A 74 -0.95 -2.99 -3.01
CA GLY A 74 -0.21 -3.79 -2.04
C GLY A 74 -0.43 -5.28 -2.29
N CYS A 75 -0.32 -5.71 -3.55
CA CYS A 75 -0.64 -7.08 -3.95
C CYS A 75 0.26 -8.15 -3.31
N GLY A 76 1.44 -7.74 -2.76
CA GLY A 76 2.43 -8.66 -2.23
C GLY A 76 2.78 -9.76 -3.25
N PRO A 77 2.69 -11.05 -2.89
CA PRO A 77 2.97 -12.16 -3.82
C PRO A 77 1.81 -12.43 -4.82
N GLY A 78 0.88 -11.48 -4.99
CA GLY A 78 -0.20 -11.53 -5.97
C GLY A 78 -1.34 -12.50 -5.63
N PHE A 79 -1.66 -12.66 -4.35
CA PHE A 79 -2.61 -13.70 -3.92
C PHE A 79 -4.02 -13.48 -4.47
N TYR A 80 -4.62 -12.31 -4.28
CA TYR A 80 -5.96 -12.01 -4.80
C TYR A 80 -5.95 -11.79 -6.31
N SER A 81 -4.95 -11.05 -6.82
CA SER A 81 -4.79 -10.82 -8.26
C SER A 81 -4.81 -12.13 -9.04
N ARG A 82 -3.98 -13.12 -8.66
CA ARG A 82 -3.94 -14.43 -9.31
C ARG A 82 -5.24 -15.23 -9.17
N LYS A 83 -5.86 -15.21 -7.98
CA LYS A 83 -7.13 -15.92 -7.75
C LYS A 83 -8.28 -15.37 -8.57
N LEU A 84 -8.39 -14.03 -8.65
CA LEU A 84 -9.42 -13.38 -9.43
C LEU A 84 -9.20 -13.57 -10.94
N ALA A 85 -7.96 -13.42 -11.41
CA ALA A 85 -7.61 -13.64 -12.80
C ALA A 85 -7.91 -15.08 -13.27
N ARG A 86 -7.60 -16.08 -12.43
CA ARG A 86 -7.96 -17.49 -12.70
C ARG A 86 -9.47 -17.74 -12.68
N ARG A 87 -10.18 -17.10 -11.75
CA ARG A 87 -11.63 -17.29 -11.59
C ARG A 87 -12.42 -16.64 -12.72
N PHE A 88 -11.89 -15.55 -13.29
CA PHE A 88 -12.53 -14.73 -14.31
C PHE A 88 -11.56 -14.44 -15.46
N PRO A 89 -11.40 -15.37 -16.43
CA PRO A 89 -10.48 -15.16 -17.54
C PRO A 89 -10.75 -13.92 -18.39
N GLN A 90 -12.00 -13.40 -18.36
CA GLN A 90 -12.43 -12.23 -19.13
C GLN A 90 -12.00 -10.88 -18.53
N ILE A 91 -11.43 -10.82 -17.31
CA ILE A 91 -10.96 -9.57 -16.71
C ILE A 91 -9.46 -9.38 -16.94
N ALA A 92 -8.98 -8.14 -16.86
CA ALA A 92 -7.57 -7.79 -16.80
C ALA A 92 -7.20 -7.33 -15.38
N VAL A 93 -6.22 -7.97 -14.75
CA VAL A 93 -5.81 -7.67 -13.37
C VAL A 93 -4.42 -7.06 -13.36
N THR A 94 -4.27 -5.93 -12.66
CA THR A 94 -2.97 -5.30 -12.38
C THR A 94 -2.74 -5.36 -10.88
N GLY A 95 -1.72 -6.09 -10.45
CA GLY A 95 -1.25 -6.08 -9.05
C GLY A 95 -0.09 -5.10 -8.91
N VAL A 96 -0.17 -4.19 -7.94
CA VAL A 96 0.93 -3.26 -7.67
C VAL A 96 1.42 -3.39 -6.23
N ASP A 97 2.75 -3.35 -6.06
CA ASP A 97 3.40 -3.36 -4.75
C ASP A 97 4.66 -2.51 -4.78
N ARG A 98 5.06 -1.96 -3.64
CA ARG A 98 6.29 -1.18 -3.52
C ARG A 98 7.55 -2.05 -3.53
N SER A 99 7.46 -3.29 -3.08
CA SER A 99 8.56 -4.23 -2.96
C SER A 99 8.81 -4.97 -4.27
N GLU A 100 10.01 -4.83 -4.82
CA GLU A 100 10.42 -5.53 -6.04
C GLU A 100 10.45 -7.05 -5.84
N SER A 101 10.88 -7.52 -4.67
CA SER A 101 10.93 -8.94 -4.37
C SER A 101 9.52 -9.57 -4.29
N GLN A 102 8.53 -8.82 -3.77
CA GLN A 102 7.13 -9.27 -3.78
C GLN A 102 6.57 -9.32 -5.21
N VAL A 103 6.81 -8.29 -6.00
CA VAL A 103 6.38 -8.24 -7.42
C VAL A 103 7.01 -9.39 -8.23
N ARG A 104 8.30 -9.65 -8.02
CA ARG A 104 8.99 -10.80 -8.65
C ARG A 104 8.35 -12.14 -8.24
N SER A 105 8.08 -12.32 -6.95
CA SER A 105 7.38 -13.51 -6.45
C SER A 105 5.98 -13.64 -7.06
N ALA A 106 5.25 -12.55 -7.20
CA ALA A 106 3.92 -12.54 -7.83
C ALA A 106 3.98 -12.98 -9.29
N ARG A 107 4.92 -12.43 -10.07
CA ARG A 107 5.16 -12.81 -11.49
C ARG A 107 5.50 -14.30 -11.63
N GLN A 108 6.43 -14.80 -10.81
CA GLN A 108 6.83 -16.21 -10.82
C GLN A 108 5.64 -17.14 -10.51
N ARG A 109 4.83 -16.79 -9.52
CA ARG A 109 3.65 -17.56 -9.12
C ARG A 109 2.55 -17.52 -10.16
N ALA A 110 2.35 -16.38 -10.83
CA ALA A 110 1.39 -16.26 -11.94
C ALA A 110 1.81 -17.15 -13.13
N ALA A 111 3.08 -17.09 -13.51
CA ALA A 111 3.63 -17.93 -14.58
C ALA A 111 3.52 -19.44 -14.25
N ALA A 112 3.88 -19.85 -13.02
CA ALA A 112 3.77 -21.23 -12.56
C ALA A 112 2.32 -21.76 -12.52
N GLN A 113 1.32 -20.85 -12.50
CA GLN A 113 -0.11 -21.19 -12.51
C GLN A 113 -0.78 -20.93 -13.87
N ASN A 114 -0.03 -20.58 -14.90
CA ASN A 114 -0.51 -20.23 -16.25
C ASN A 114 -1.59 -19.12 -16.22
N VAL A 115 -1.40 -18.10 -15.36
CA VAL A 115 -2.30 -16.94 -15.26
C VAL A 115 -1.77 -15.82 -16.15
N ASN A 116 -2.38 -15.62 -17.33
CA ASN A 116 -1.88 -14.73 -18.36
C ASN A 116 -2.60 -13.36 -18.41
N ASN A 117 -3.76 -13.24 -17.75
CA ASN A 117 -4.56 -12.02 -17.65
C ASN A 117 -4.28 -11.21 -16.38
N CYS A 118 -3.07 -11.37 -15.82
CA CYS A 118 -2.62 -10.69 -14.61
C CYS A 118 -1.19 -10.18 -14.80
N VAL A 119 -0.98 -8.88 -14.59
CA VAL A 119 0.33 -8.23 -14.63
C VAL A 119 0.69 -7.69 -13.26
N PHE A 120 2.01 -7.60 -12.97
CA PHE A 120 2.49 -7.11 -11.68
C PHE A 120 3.56 -6.04 -11.87
N GLU A 121 3.42 -4.92 -11.16
CA GLU A 121 4.28 -3.76 -11.31
C GLU A 121 4.76 -3.24 -9.95
N ARG A 122 6.00 -2.75 -9.92
CA ARG A 122 6.53 -2.07 -8.75
C ARG A 122 6.07 -0.63 -8.75
N VAL A 123 5.13 -0.29 -7.86
CA VAL A 123 4.50 1.03 -7.80
C VAL A 123 4.27 1.45 -6.36
N ASN A 124 4.37 2.76 -6.10
CA ASN A 124 3.97 3.36 -4.84
C ASN A 124 2.46 3.65 -4.85
N ALA A 125 1.71 3.03 -3.94
CA ALA A 125 0.27 3.22 -3.80
C ALA A 125 -0.15 4.67 -3.46
N LEU A 126 0.79 5.52 -3.03
CA LEU A 126 0.57 6.95 -2.76
C LEU A 126 0.75 7.84 -4.00
N ALA A 127 1.18 7.28 -5.15
CA ALA A 127 1.39 8.00 -6.39
C ALA A 127 1.36 6.99 -7.54
N LEU A 128 0.14 6.62 -7.96
CA LEU A 128 -0.06 5.65 -9.03
C LEU A 128 0.25 6.29 -10.39
N PRO A 129 1.03 5.65 -11.28
CA PRO A 129 1.32 6.18 -12.61
C PRO A 129 0.11 6.10 -13.55
N SER A 130 -0.94 5.40 -13.15
CA SER A 130 -2.16 5.23 -13.91
C SER A 130 -2.92 6.54 -14.07
N LYS A 131 -3.51 6.75 -15.25
CA LYS A 131 -4.40 7.89 -15.54
C LYS A 131 -5.64 7.83 -14.65
N ASP A 132 -6.32 8.97 -14.51
CA ASP A 132 -7.63 9.05 -13.87
C ASP A 132 -8.62 8.11 -14.56
N ALA A 133 -9.56 7.58 -13.80
CA ALA A 133 -10.64 6.72 -14.33
C ALA A 133 -10.15 5.51 -15.15
N SER A 134 -9.02 4.90 -14.77
CA SER A 134 -8.39 3.79 -15.50
C SER A 134 -8.94 2.42 -15.12
N PHE A 135 -9.58 2.27 -13.97
CA PHE A 135 -10.00 0.97 -13.45
C PHE A 135 -11.48 0.92 -13.09
N ASP A 136 -12.08 -0.24 -13.30
CA ASP A 136 -13.46 -0.54 -12.92
C ASP A 136 -13.57 -0.94 -11.47
N VAL A 137 -12.55 -1.65 -10.99
CA VAL A 137 -12.50 -2.23 -9.65
C VAL A 137 -11.12 -2.02 -9.04
N LEU A 138 -11.11 -1.65 -7.77
CA LEU A 138 -9.92 -1.57 -6.95
C LEU A 138 -10.06 -2.45 -5.73
N ILE A 139 -8.98 -3.16 -5.38
CA ILE A 139 -8.89 -4.01 -4.19
C ILE A 139 -7.68 -3.57 -3.39
N ALA A 140 -7.85 -3.44 -2.08
CA ALA A 140 -6.77 -3.18 -1.14
C ALA A 140 -6.96 -4.03 0.12
N SER A 141 -5.96 -4.82 0.47
CA SER A 141 -6.03 -5.67 1.66
C SER A 141 -4.78 -5.51 2.51
N ARG A 142 -4.96 -5.12 3.79
CA ARG A 142 -3.90 -4.95 4.78
C ARG A 142 -2.83 -3.92 4.39
N ILE A 143 -3.16 -2.99 3.51
CA ILE A 143 -2.20 -1.98 3.03
C ILE A 143 -2.06 -0.82 4.02
N PHE A 144 -3.14 -0.44 4.72
CA PHE A 144 -3.11 0.67 5.68
C PHE A 144 -2.27 0.37 6.91
N THR A 145 -2.00 -0.91 7.20
CA THR A 145 -1.11 -1.30 8.29
C THR A 145 0.34 -0.82 8.13
N VAL A 146 0.75 -0.52 6.90
CA VAL A 146 2.14 -0.15 6.55
C VAL A 146 2.26 1.17 5.79
N LEU A 147 1.15 1.77 5.36
CA LEU A 147 1.16 3.06 4.65
C LEU A 147 1.30 4.23 5.62
N PRO A 148 2.18 5.20 5.32
CA PRO A 148 2.36 6.39 6.17
C PRO A 148 1.25 7.43 6.01
N ASN A 149 0.53 7.46 4.88
CA ASN A 149 -0.50 8.45 4.58
C ASN A 149 -1.74 7.80 3.97
N HIS A 150 -2.70 7.48 4.83
CA HIS A 150 -3.94 6.79 4.44
C HIS A 150 -4.85 7.67 3.57
N HIS A 151 -4.96 8.97 3.88
CA HIS A 151 -5.79 9.90 3.09
C HIS A 151 -5.31 10.01 1.65
N ARG A 152 -3.98 10.11 1.46
CA ARG A 152 -3.41 10.15 0.11
C ARG A 152 -3.65 8.85 -0.65
N ALA A 153 -3.53 7.70 0.03
CA ALA A 153 -3.84 6.41 -0.59
C ALA A 153 -5.30 6.35 -1.05
N VAL A 154 -6.26 6.77 -0.21
CA VAL A 154 -7.68 6.77 -0.56
C VAL A 154 -7.98 7.79 -1.68
N ALA A 155 -7.29 8.93 -1.73
CA ALA A 155 -7.39 9.88 -2.83
C ALA A 155 -6.91 9.27 -4.16
N GLU A 156 -5.79 8.55 -4.18
CA GLU A 156 -5.31 7.83 -5.36
C GLU A 156 -6.27 6.70 -5.78
N MET A 157 -6.82 5.94 -4.81
CA MET A 157 -7.85 4.93 -5.07
C MET A 157 -9.06 5.55 -5.76
N PHE A 158 -9.54 6.68 -5.25
CA PHE A 158 -10.65 7.41 -5.85
C PHE A 158 -10.32 7.94 -7.24
N ARG A 159 -9.12 8.52 -7.43
CA ARG A 159 -8.69 9.10 -8.70
C ARG A 159 -8.67 8.08 -9.83
N VAL A 160 -8.07 6.91 -9.58
CA VAL A 160 -7.89 5.90 -10.64
C VAL A 160 -9.14 5.10 -10.95
N LEU A 161 -10.14 5.09 -10.08
CA LEU A 161 -11.44 4.49 -10.37
C LEU A 161 -12.24 5.34 -11.36
N ARG A 162 -12.90 4.70 -12.31
CA ARG A 162 -13.87 5.36 -13.19
C ARG A 162 -15.17 5.70 -12.42
N PRO A 163 -16.01 6.62 -12.92
CA PRO A 163 -17.38 6.77 -12.43
C PRO A 163 -18.11 5.43 -12.43
N GLY A 164 -18.83 5.11 -11.35
CA GLY A 164 -19.47 3.82 -11.12
C GLY A 164 -18.49 2.68 -10.74
N GLY A 165 -17.18 2.94 -10.74
CA GLY A 165 -16.16 1.97 -10.30
C GLY A 165 -16.24 1.70 -8.81
N ARG A 166 -15.85 0.49 -8.38
CA ARG A 166 -15.98 0.02 -7.00
C ARG A 166 -14.63 -0.27 -6.36
N CYS A 167 -14.51 0.10 -5.10
CA CYS A 167 -13.33 -0.16 -4.28
C CYS A 167 -13.69 -1.08 -3.10
N PHE A 168 -12.98 -2.19 -2.96
CA PHE A 168 -13.09 -3.09 -1.81
C PHE A 168 -11.81 -3.01 -0.97
N ILE A 169 -11.97 -2.71 0.31
CA ILE A 169 -10.86 -2.59 1.26
C ILE A 169 -11.11 -3.55 2.42
N ALA A 170 -10.05 -4.28 2.82
CA ALA A 170 -10.06 -5.19 3.96
C ALA A 170 -8.88 -4.89 4.87
N GLU A 171 -9.13 -4.48 6.11
CA GLU A 171 -8.08 -4.10 7.07
C GLU A 171 -8.26 -4.81 8.42
N PRO A 172 -7.17 -5.19 9.11
CA PRO A 172 -7.28 -5.78 10.44
C PRO A 172 -7.76 -4.75 11.47
N ARG A 173 -8.48 -5.24 12.49
CA ARG A 173 -9.00 -4.43 13.61
C ARG A 173 -8.17 -4.51 14.88
N HIS A 174 -7.29 -5.50 15.00
CA HIS A 174 -6.55 -5.78 16.21
C HIS A 174 -5.05 -5.70 15.96
N VAL A 175 -4.38 -4.79 16.66
CA VAL A 175 -2.93 -4.54 16.54
C VAL A 175 -2.12 -5.81 16.75
N PHE A 176 -2.47 -6.61 17.76
CA PHE A 176 -1.75 -7.85 18.06
C PHE A 176 -1.68 -8.78 16.85
N TRP A 177 -2.84 -9.16 16.31
CA TRP A 177 -2.92 -10.07 15.17
C TRP A 177 -2.34 -9.48 13.87
N ALA A 178 -2.46 -8.17 13.69
CA ALA A 178 -1.87 -7.48 12.56
C ALA A 178 -0.33 -7.44 12.63
N SER A 179 0.22 -7.40 13.85
CA SER A 179 1.65 -7.28 14.09
C SER A 179 2.41 -8.61 14.01
N ILE A 180 1.75 -9.75 14.23
CA ILE A 180 2.41 -11.07 14.24
C ILE A 180 3.31 -11.29 13.00
N PRO A 181 2.84 -11.06 11.75
CA PRO A 181 3.69 -11.26 10.58
C PRO A 181 4.90 -10.32 10.56
N LEU A 182 4.70 -9.04 10.93
CA LEU A 182 5.79 -8.08 11.00
C LEU A 182 6.81 -8.46 12.07
N MET A 183 6.35 -8.88 13.25
CA MET A 183 7.22 -9.33 14.35
C MET A 183 8.01 -10.56 13.95
N ALA A 184 7.39 -11.55 13.30
CA ALA A 184 8.08 -12.73 12.79
C ALA A 184 9.14 -12.37 11.75
N MET A 185 8.82 -11.46 10.83
CA MET A 185 9.76 -10.95 9.84
C MET A 185 10.91 -10.19 10.48
N TRP A 186 10.64 -9.35 11.49
CA TRP A 186 11.65 -8.63 12.26
C TRP A 186 12.59 -9.58 13.01
N LEU A 187 12.03 -10.61 13.66
CA LEU A 187 12.82 -11.61 14.38
C LEU A 187 13.76 -12.34 13.43
N LEU A 188 13.24 -12.82 12.30
CA LEU A 188 14.04 -13.52 11.31
C LEU A 188 15.11 -12.60 10.70
N ALA A 189 14.74 -11.38 10.34
CA ALA A 189 15.68 -10.43 9.78
C ALA A 189 16.79 -10.00 10.75
N SER A 190 16.50 -9.97 12.06
CA SER A 190 17.51 -9.69 13.09
C SER A 190 18.57 -10.80 13.19
N ILE A 191 18.19 -12.04 12.87
CA ILE A 191 19.13 -13.17 12.82
C ILE A 191 20.08 -13.06 11.62
N ILE A 192 19.57 -12.51 10.50
CA ILE A 192 20.31 -12.38 9.22
C ILE A 192 21.25 -11.15 9.20
N HIS A 193 21.33 -10.37 10.30
CA HIS A 193 22.14 -9.17 10.48
C HIS A 193 21.84 -7.99 9.52
N SER A 194 21.01 -7.04 9.98
CA SER A 194 21.02 -5.66 9.46
C SER A 194 21.47 -4.71 10.57
N ARG A 195 22.59 -4.01 10.36
CA ARG A 195 23.13 -3.01 11.31
C ARG A 195 22.28 -1.75 11.42
N ASN A 196 21.47 -1.43 10.40
CA ASN A 196 20.79 -0.15 10.25
C ASN A 196 19.27 -0.19 10.50
N GLY A 197 18.70 -1.33 10.88
CA GLY A 197 17.25 -1.50 11.04
C GLY A 197 16.50 -1.59 9.72
N TYR A 198 15.16 -1.56 9.79
CA TYR A 198 14.27 -1.70 8.64
C TYR A 198 13.26 -0.55 8.62
N ARG A 199 12.75 -0.21 7.43
CA ARG A 199 11.75 0.86 7.21
C ARG A 199 10.40 0.53 7.85
N GLU A 200 10.02 -0.72 7.84
CA GLU A 200 8.75 -1.16 8.36
C GLU A 200 8.74 -1.13 9.88
N PRO A 201 7.62 -0.68 10.49
CA PRO A 201 7.50 -0.65 11.94
C PRO A 201 7.45 -2.08 12.51
N ARG A 202 7.94 -2.27 13.74
CA ARG A 202 7.83 -3.56 14.45
C ARG A 202 6.39 -3.95 14.75
N LYS A 203 5.50 -2.96 14.88
CA LYS A 203 4.08 -3.15 15.13
C LYS A 203 3.28 -2.54 13.99
N ALA A 204 2.23 -3.24 13.54
CA ALA A 204 1.32 -2.73 12.53
C ALA A 204 0.53 -1.53 13.07
N THR A 205 0.32 -0.53 12.23
CA THR A 205 -0.67 0.51 12.49
C THR A 205 -2.06 -0.06 12.19
N VAL A 206 -2.97 0.05 13.15
CA VAL A 206 -4.35 -0.41 12.99
C VAL A 206 -5.28 0.74 13.26
N LEU A 207 -6.13 1.05 12.29
CA LEU A 207 -7.13 2.09 12.41
C LEU A 207 -8.32 1.59 13.21
N LYS A 208 -8.77 2.38 14.20
CA LYS A 208 -10.09 2.19 14.81
C LYS A 208 -11.17 2.40 13.76
N THR A 209 -12.34 1.82 13.98
CA THR A 209 -13.43 1.84 12.99
C THR A 209 -13.87 3.25 12.62
N GLU A 210 -13.90 4.16 13.57
CA GLU A 210 -14.26 5.56 13.34
C GLU A 210 -13.22 6.25 12.45
N ALA A 211 -11.92 6.07 12.75
CA ALA A 211 -10.82 6.61 11.95
C ALA A 211 -10.77 5.98 10.55
N PHE A 212 -11.10 4.68 10.44
CA PHE A 212 -11.21 4.01 9.15
C PHE A 212 -12.36 4.58 8.32
N ALA A 213 -13.53 4.81 8.93
CA ALA A 213 -14.68 5.41 8.26
C ALA A 213 -14.40 6.86 7.81
N GLU A 214 -13.68 7.64 8.63
CA GLU A 214 -13.33 9.02 8.34
C GLU A 214 -12.48 9.17 7.06
N LEU A 215 -11.69 8.17 6.71
CA LEU A 215 -10.88 8.21 5.49
C LEU A 215 -11.70 8.43 4.23
N PHE A 216 -12.95 7.98 4.22
CA PHE A 216 -13.80 8.02 3.03
C PHE A 216 -14.69 9.27 2.98
N ARG A 217 -14.91 9.96 4.08
CA ARG A 217 -15.85 11.11 4.14
C ARG A 217 -15.44 12.31 3.32
N LYS A 218 -14.13 12.50 3.10
CA LYS A 218 -13.59 13.68 2.41
C LYS A 218 -13.70 13.62 0.90
N LEU A 219 -14.11 12.51 0.34
CA LEU A 219 -14.21 12.32 -1.11
C LEU A 219 -15.67 12.07 -1.51
N PRO A 220 -16.08 12.49 -2.70
CA PRO A 220 -17.46 12.41 -3.15
C PRO A 220 -17.80 11.00 -3.65
N TRP A 221 -17.71 10.01 -2.76
CA TRP A 221 -18.19 8.67 -3.05
C TRP A 221 -19.72 8.69 -3.22
N LYS A 222 -20.23 8.01 -4.22
CA LYS A 222 -21.67 7.78 -4.37
C LYS A 222 -22.24 6.96 -3.23
N SER A 223 -21.49 5.96 -2.79
CA SER A 223 -21.84 5.16 -1.63
C SER A 223 -20.60 4.63 -0.90
N VAL A 224 -20.70 4.52 0.42
CA VAL A 224 -19.68 3.90 1.27
C VAL A 224 -20.39 2.98 2.26
N ARG A 225 -20.12 1.70 2.18
CA ARG A 225 -20.60 0.70 3.14
C ARG A 225 -19.42 0.16 3.94
N ILE A 226 -19.50 0.28 5.27
CA ILE A 226 -18.48 -0.21 6.20
C ILE A 226 -19.09 -1.27 7.08
N TRP A 227 -18.38 -2.36 7.28
CA TRP A 227 -18.80 -3.43 8.19
C TRP A 227 -17.60 -4.13 8.82
N GLN A 228 -17.87 -4.96 9.80
CA GLN A 228 -16.88 -5.73 10.53
C GLN A 228 -17.26 -7.21 10.50
N ASP A 229 -16.24 -8.05 10.45
CA ASP A 229 -16.40 -9.50 10.59
C ASP A 229 -15.14 -10.10 11.23
N GLY A 230 -15.28 -10.56 12.45
CA GLY A 230 -14.21 -11.12 13.24
C GLY A 230 -13.07 -10.12 13.46
N ARG A 231 -11.87 -10.45 12.96
CA ARG A 231 -10.64 -9.65 13.15
C ARG A 231 -10.46 -8.56 12.11
N TYR A 232 -11.39 -8.40 11.17
CA TYR A 232 -11.28 -7.46 10.05
C TYR A 232 -12.41 -6.46 10.02
N GLN A 233 -12.13 -5.32 9.45
CA GLN A 233 -13.09 -4.31 9.00
C GLN A 233 -12.94 -4.13 7.50
N TYR A 234 -14.04 -3.79 6.87
CA TYR A 234 -14.18 -3.72 5.42
C TYR A 234 -14.83 -2.41 5.02
N ALA A 235 -14.46 -1.93 3.84
CA ALA A 235 -15.17 -0.87 3.15
C ALA A 235 -15.45 -1.29 1.71
N LEU A 236 -16.67 -1.04 1.26
CA LEU A 236 -17.06 -1.08 -0.14
C LEU A 236 -17.52 0.31 -0.54
N CYS A 237 -16.78 0.93 -1.44
CA CYS A 237 -17.06 2.28 -1.94
C CYS A 237 -17.40 2.21 -3.42
N GLU A 238 -18.36 3.04 -3.87
CA GLU A 238 -18.68 3.24 -5.27
C GLU A 238 -18.42 4.70 -5.63
N LYS A 239 -17.67 4.94 -6.70
CA LYS A 239 -17.36 6.29 -7.17
C LYS A 239 -18.57 6.89 -7.86
N SER A 240 -18.84 8.17 -7.59
CA SER A 240 -19.85 8.99 -8.30
C SER A 240 -19.55 9.14 -9.77
#